data_e2a75ebdef26ad34f5b829ad9336b442
#
_entry.id   e2a75ebdef26ad34f5b829ad9336b442
#
_cell.length_a   1.000
_cell.length_b   1.000
_cell.length_c   1.000
_cell.angle_alpha   90.00
_cell.angle_beta   90.00
_cell.angle_gamma   90.00
#
_symmetry.space_group_name_H-M   'P 1'
#
loop_
_entity.id
_entity.type
_entity.pdbx_description
1 polymer ?
#
loop_
_entity_poly.entity_id
_entity_poly.type
_entity_poly.pdbx_seq_one_letter_code
_entity_poly.pdbx_strand_id
1 'polypeptide(L)' 'INNRNLYTFDVDLETTGRLSNIVGDHAVLVSESGIKTNADMKKVRSLGADAVLIGETLMRSGNIGTTLHELREGV' A
#
# COMPACT_ATOMS: atom_id res chain seq x y z
N ILE A 1 4.28 -7.58 1.24
CA ILE A 1 5.11 -6.95 0.18
C ILE A 1 5.48 -5.54 0.61
N ASN A 2 6.75 -5.27 0.67
CA ASN A 2 7.26 -3.94 0.97
C ASN A 2 7.62 -3.21 -0.34
N ASN A 3 6.90 -2.12 -0.63
CA ASN A 3 7.15 -1.31 -1.83
C ASN A 3 8.42 -0.46 -1.72
N ARG A 4 9.04 -0.41 -0.54
CA ARG A 4 10.32 0.28 -0.34
C ARG A 4 11.47 -0.70 -0.49
N ASN A 5 12.43 -0.37 -1.35
CA ASN A 5 13.67 -1.13 -1.44
C ASN A 5 14.54 -0.81 -0.21
N LEU A 6 14.85 -1.82 0.60
CA LEU A 6 15.57 -1.63 1.86
C LEU A 6 17.05 -1.30 1.67
N TYR A 7 17.60 -1.46 0.46
CA TYR A 7 18.98 -1.08 0.13
C TYR A 7 19.07 0.35 -0.40
N THR A 8 18.15 0.75 -1.28
CA THR A 8 18.15 2.08 -1.91
C THR A 8 17.18 3.06 -1.27
N PHE A 9 16.20 2.55 -0.50
CA PHE A 9 15.06 3.27 0.07
C PHE A 9 14.09 3.86 -0.97
N ASP A 10 14.25 3.51 -2.24
CA ASP A 10 13.30 3.89 -3.28
C ASP A 10 11.96 3.16 -3.08
N VAL A 11 10.87 3.84 -3.37
CA VAL A 11 9.52 3.31 -3.25
C VAL A 11 8.89 3.16 -4.63
N ASP A 12 8.33 1.97 -4.90
CA ASP A 12 7.65 1.67 -6.16
C ASP A 12 6.45 0.76 -5.89
N LEU A 13 5.24 1.30 -6.05
CA LEU A 13 4.00 0.55 -5.82
C LEU A 13 3.82 -0.62 -6.81
N GLU A 14 4.45 -0.56 -7.98
CA GLU A 14 4.43 -1.66 -8.95
C GLU A 14 5.08 -2.93 -8.39
N THR A 15 5.88 -2.82 -7.33
CA THR A 15 6.43 -3.98 -6.63
C THR A 15 5.33 -4.93 -6.17
N THR A 16 4.22 -4.38 -5.64
CA THR A 16 3.05 -5.18 -5.26
C THR A 16 2.51 -5.97 -6.46
N GLY A 17 2.38 -5.33 -7.62
CA GLY A 17 1.91 -6.02 -8.82
C GLY A 17 2.83 -7.13 -9.28
N ARG A 18 4.14 -6.86 -9.31
CA ARG A 18 5.13 -7.87 -9.73
C ARG A 18 5.12 -9.09 -8.83
N LEU A 19 5.10 -8.88 -7.51
CA LEU A 19 5.14 -9.97 -6.54
C LEU A 19 3.79 -10.69 -6.45
N SER A 20 2.66 -9.98 -6.62
CA SER A 20 1.35 -10.62 -6.62
C SER A 20 1.19 -11.61 -7.77
N ASN A 21 1.78 -11.32 -8.93
CA ASN A 21 1.77 -12.24 -10.07
C ASN A 21 2.54 -13.53 -9.79
N ILE A 22 3.56 -13.48 -8.94
CA ILE A 22 4.36 -14.66 -8.56
C ILE A 22 3.59 -15.49 -7.53
N VAL A 23 2.98 -14.85 -6.55
CA VAL A 23 2.25 -15.53 -5.46
C VAL A 23 0.91 -16.07 -5.95
N GLY A 24 0.23 -15.35 -6.84
CA GLY A 24 -1.11 -15.71 -7.31
C GLY A 24 -2.14 -15.68 -6.20
N ASP A 25 -3.07 -16.65 -6.23
CA ASP A 25 -4.18 -16.72 -5.26
C ASP A 25 -3.87 -17.57 -4.03
N HIS A 26 -2.61 -17.94 -3.83
CA HIS A 26 -2.21 -18.88 -2.78
C HIS A 26 -2.13 -18.24 -1.39
N ALA A 27 -2.15 -16.91 -1.28
CA ALA A 27 -2.00 -16.24 0.00
C ALA A 27 -2.72 -14.88 -0.02
N VAL A 28 -3.03 -14.37 1.17
CA VAL A 28 -3.47 -12.98 1.35
C VAL A 28 -2.24 -12.09 1.22
N LEU A 29 -2.32 -11.07 0.37
CA LEU A 29 -1.22 -10.16 0.11
C LEU A 29 -1.40 -8.85 0.87
N VAL A 30 -0.39 -8.49 1.66
CA VAL A 30 -0.32 -7.20 2.36
C VAL A 30 0.73 -6.34 1.67
N SER A 31 0.31 -5.15 1.21
CA SER A 31 1.20 -4.17 0.61
C SER A 31 1.57 -3.12 1.65
N GLU A 32 2.85 -2.79 1.76
CA GLU A 32 3.33 -1.80 2.72
C GLU A 32 4.32 -0.82 2.07
N SER A 33 4.42 0.36 2.66
CA SER A 33 5.24 1.48 2.21
C SER A 33 4.74 2.18 0.94
N GLY A 34 4.92 3.47 0.89
CA GLY A 34 4.60 4.28 -0.28
C GLY A 34 3.14 4.64 -0.45
N ILE A 35 2.27 4.25 0.48
CA ILE A 35 0.84 4.52 0.40
C ILE A 35 0.54 5.82 1.13
N LYS A 36 0.25 6.88 0.39
CA LYS A 36 0.06 8.24 0.91
C LYS A 36 -1.30 8.82 0.59
N THR A 37 -1.93 8.38 -0.48
CA THR A 37 -3.18 8.96 -0.99
C THR A 37 -4.21 7.88 -1.27
N ASN A 38 -5.46 8.32 -1.44
CA ASN A 38 -6.53 7.43 -1.88
C ASN A 38 -6.21 6.78 -3.24
N ALA A 39 -5.59 7.53 -4.15
CA ALA A 39 -5.15 6.99 -5.44
C ALA A 39 -4.14 5.85 -5.27
N ASP A 40 -3.21 5.97 -4.31
CA ASP A 40 -2.25 4.91 -3.99
C ASP A 40 -2.97 3.66 -3.47
N MET A 41 -3.97 3.83 -2.62
CA MET A 41 -4.80 2.73 -2.11
C MET A 41 -5.48 1.98 -3.24
N LYS A 42 -6.11 2.71 -4.15
CA LYS A 42 -6.78 2.12 -5.32
C LYS A 42 -5.79 1.42 -6.24
N LYS A 43 -4.61 2.00 -6.41
CA LYS A 43 -3.56 1.42 -7.24
C LYS A 43 -3.09 0.08 -6.70
N VAL A 44 -2.71 -0.01 -5.43
CA VAL A 44 -2.23 -1.28 -4.86
C VAL A 44 -3.32 -2.33 -4.82
N ARG A 45 -4.59 -1.95 -4.64
CA ARG A 45 -5.69 -2.89 -4.75
C ARG A 45 -5.80 -3.46 -6.17
N SER A 46 -5.71 -2.61 -7.18
CA SER A 46 -5.73 -3.06 -8.58
C SER A 46 -4.55 -3.95 -8.93
N LEU A 47 -3.42 -3.81 -8.23
CA LEU A 47 -2.23 -4.60 -8.41
C LEU A 47 -2.27 -5.95 -7.67
N GLY A 48 -3.31 -6.22 -6.91
CA GLY A 48 -3.53 -7.51 -6.27
C GLY A 48 -3.41 -7.53 -4.75
N ALA A 49 -3.24 -6.39 -4.10
CA ALA A 49 -3.20 -6.34 -2.62
C ALA A 49 -4.57 -6.59 -2.02
N ASP A 50 -4.62 -7.44 -1.00
CA ASP A 50 -5.83 -7.72 -0.21
C ASP A 50 -5.91 -6.80 1.02
N ALA A 51 -4.76 -6.33 1.50
CA ALA A 51 -4.65 -5.45 2.66
C ALA A 51 -3.45 -4.53 2.49
N VAL A 52 -3.40 -3.48 3.31
CA VAL A 52 -2.29 -2.53 3.31
C VAL A 52 -1.83 -2.27 4.74
N LEU A 53 -0.54 -1.98 4.90
CA LEU A 53 0.05 -1.54 6.15
C LEU A 53 0.49 -0.08 5.97
N ILE A 54 -0.13 0.82 6.71
CA ILE A 54 0.10 2.26 6.61
C ILE A 54 0.48 2.79 7.98
N GLY A 55 1.74 3.14 8.16
CA GLY A 55 2.20 3.73 9.43
C GLY A 55 2.62 5.17 9.26
N GLU A 56 3.59 5.41 8.39
CA GLU A 56 4.22 6.73 8.24
C GLU A 56 3.23 7.83 7.86
N THR A 57 2.34 7.58 6.89
CA THR A 57 1.34 8.55 6.45
C THR A 57 0.41 8.95 7.60
N LEU A 58 -0.06 7.97 8.37
CA LEU A 58 -0.96 8.22 9.51
C LEU A 58 -0.22 8.95 10.64
N MET A 59 1.02 8.59 10.90
CA MET A 59 1.83 9.22 11.96
C MET A 59 2.16 10.68 11.64
N ARG A 60 2.27 11.04 10.37
CA ARG A 60 2.53 12.41 9.93
C ARG A 60 1.28 13.25 9.80
N SER A 61 0.09 12.65 9.82
CA SER A 61 -1.15 13.38 9.69
C SER A 61 -1.51 14.10 10.98
N GLY A 62 -2.19 15.24 10.87
CA GLY A 62 -2.69 15.96 12.03
C GLY A 62 -3.96 15.33 12.62
N ASN A 63 -4.63 14.46 11.88
CA ASN A 63 -5.84 13.77 12.31
C ASN A 63 -5.88 12.37 11.68
N ILE A 64 -5.54 11.35 12.46
CA ILE A 64 -5.44 9.97 12.00
C ILE A 64 -6.80 9.45 11.48
N GLY A 65 -7.88 9.73 12.20
CA GLY A 65 -9.21 9.26 11.81
C GLY A 65 -9.67 9.81 10.47
N THR A 66 -9.52 11.11 10.25
CA THR A 66 -9.87 11.76 8.98
C THR A 66 -9.00 11.24 7.84
N THR A 67 -7.70 11.13 8.06
CA THR A 67 -6.75 10.64 7.05
C THR A 67 -7.08 9.22 6.67
N LEU A 68 -7.34 8.36 7.63
CA LEU A 68 -7.71 6.96 7.36
C LEU A 68 -9.01 6.88 6.55
N HIS A 69 -10.00 7.68 6.88
CA HIS A 69 -11.27 7.73 6.15
C HIS A 69 -11.06 8.15 4.69
N GLU A 70 -10.25 9.18 4.46
CA GLU A 70 -9.93 9.65 3.11
C GLU A 70 -9.18 8.58 2.29
N LEU A 71 -8.22 7.90 2.91
CA LEU A 71 -7.44 6.85 2.25
C LEU A 71 -8.31 5.70 1.78
N ARG A 72 -9.30 5.29 2.57
CA ARG A 72 -10.13 4.12 2.29
C ARG A 72 -11.37 4.41 1.46
N GLU A 73 -11.66 5.64 1.15
CA GLU A 73 -12.87 6.02 0.43
C GLU A 73 -12.92 5.40 -0.97
N GLY A 74 -13.96 4.62 -1.24
CA GLY A 74 -14.16 3.97 -2.53
C GLY A 74 -13.20 2.82 -2.86
N VAL A 75 -12.47 2.33 -1.86
CA VAL A 75 -11.51 1.23 -2.05
C VAL A 75 -12.15 -0.13 -1.76
#